data_e3396e6d30232901a0eae6fc33c7f435
#
_entry.id   e3396e6d30232901a0eae6fc33c7f435
#
_cell.length_a   1.000
_cell.length_b   1.000
_cell.length_c   1.000
_cell.angle_alpha   90.00
_cell.angle_beta   90.00
_cell.angle_gamma   90.00
#
_symmetry.space_group_name_H-M   'P 1'
#
loop_
_entity.id
_entity.type
_entity.pdbx_description
1 polymer ?
#
loop_
_entity_poly.entity_id
_entity_poly.type
_entity_poly.pdbx_seq_one_letter_code
_entity_poly.pdbx_strand_id
1 'polypeptide(L)'
;MTVSAASRKSLKRETSKADKAFLWDNGVKIERKAGQCLLWVLKACPHRTIQGRRAGFSIDDCGDEPLAVEGIRSYPSQSLMRQMKVGDRVLILHAASDSPSIAGIVTVSREKSPDYSACDNNSPYYDIRQGNCYARNVDIDRLDFISIHVTLERKFNSPVGLGRIRSAQHEHIFDSMQVLKQPQMIVSSIGQDAWDAIVAIDAAQSFMNAKEPTL
;
A
#
# COMPACT_ATOMS: atom_id res chain seq x y z
N MET A 1 4.86 59.96 -2.38
CA MET A 1 3.95 59.02 -1.64
C MET A 1 4.42 57.61 -1.96
N THR A 2 5.19 57.05 -1.06
CA THR A 2 5.82 55.73 -1.17
C THR A 2 4.92 54.71 -0.51
N VAL A 3 4.41 53.78 -1.28
CA VAL A 3 3.60 52.65 -0.76
C VAL A 3 4.56 51.51 -0.41
N SER A 4 4.63 51.24 0.89
CA SER A 4 5.44 50.23 1.52
C SER A 4 5.02 48.82 1.04
N ALA A 5 6.01 48.07 0.56
CA ALA A 5 5.85 46.63 0.26
C ALA A 5 5.76 45.83 1.58
N ALA A 6 4.55 45.52 2.01
CA ALA A 6 4.33 44.63 3.14
C ALA A 6 4.79 43.20 2.79
N SER A 7 5.85 42.80 3.45
CA SER A 7 6.41 41.45 3.46
C SER A 7 5.33 40.39 3.69
N ARG A 8 5.03 39.62 2.67
CA ARG A 8 4.29 38.37 2.81
C ARG A 8 5.21 37.32 3.45
N LYS A 9 5.35 37.35 4.78
CA LYS A 9 5.80 36.20 5.55
C LYS A 9 4.76 35.12 5.38
N SER A 10 5.06 34.12 4.55
CA SER A 10 4.30 32.87 4.57
C SER A 10 4.51 32.23 5.95
N LEU A 11 3.52 32.34 6.81
CA LEU A 11 3.45 31.53 8.02
C LEU A 11 3.38 30.06 7.56
N LYS A 12 4.52 29.39 7.56
CA LYS A 12 4.54 27.93 7.62
C LYS A 12 3.89 27.57 8.96
N ARG A 13 2.62 27.19 8.92
CA ARG A 13 1.92 26.63 10.06
C ARG A 13 2.59 25.29 10.35
N GLU A 14 3.48 25.27 11.32
CA GLU A 14 3.96 24.00 11.87
C GLU A 14 2.73 23.28 12.41
N THR A 15 2.34 22.18 11.76
CA THR A 15 1.25 21.35 12.25
C THR A 15 1.62 20.83 13.64
N SER A 16 0.79 21.14 14.61
CA SER A 16 1.01 20.70 15.98
C SER A 16 0.97 19.17 16.07
N LYS A 17 1.50 18.62 17.19
CA LYS A 17 1.43 17.17 17.44
C LYS A 17 -0.03 16.69 17.44
N ALA A 18 -0.98 17.54 17.89
CA ALA A 18 -2.41 17.26 17.86
C ALA A 18 -2.96 17.30 16.44
N ASP A 19 -2.53 18.26 15.59
CA ASP A 19 -2.94 18.32 14.18
C ASP A 19 -2.43 17.12 13.38
N LYS A 20 -1.19 16.66 13.66
CA LYS A 20 -0.65 15.44 13.05
C LYS A 20 -1.41 14.20 13.53
N ALA A 21 -1.69 14.06 14.81
CA ALA A 21 -2.51 12.97 15.35
C ALA A 21 -3.92 12.99 14.71
N PHE A 22 -4.52 14.17 14.57
CA PHE A 22 -5.82 14.33 13.90
C PHE A 22 -5.78 13.90 12.43
N LEU A 23 -4.72 14.20 11.69
CA LEU A 23 -4.55 13.77 10.29
C LEU A 23 -4.38 12.24 10.17
N TRP A 24 -3.80 11.59 11.19
CA TRP A 24 -3.62 10.14 11.23
C TRP A 24 -4.85 9.41 11.81
N ASP A 25 -5.60 10.04 12.74
CA ASP A 25 -6.77 9.45 13.41
C ASP A 25 -8.07 9.54 12.60
N ASN A 26 -8.14 10.36 11.55
CA ASN A 26 -9.28 10.38 10.62
C ASN A 26 -9.30 9.17 9.66
N GLY A 27 -8.35 8.27 9.77
CA GLY A 27 -8.35 6.98 9.11
C GLY A 27 -9.30 6.00 9.80
N VAL A 28 -9.93 5.13 9.02
CA VAL A 28 -10.73 4.01 9.53
C VAL A 28 -9.87 3.22 10.51
N LYS A 29 -10.21 3.27 11.81
CA LYS A 29 -9.58 2.40 12.78
C LYS A 29 -10.16 1.00 12.63
N ILE A 30 -9.28 0.04 12.35
CA ILE A 30 -9.67 -1.35 12.17
C ILE A 30 -9.53 -2.04 13.53
N GLU A 31 -10.64 -2.59 14.02
CA GLU A 31 -10.62 -3.37 15.25
C GLU A 31 -9.89 -4.70 15.02
N ARG A 32 -8.96 -4.98 15.90
CA ARG A 32 -8.19 -6.23 15.89
C ARG A 32 -8.40 -6.97 17.21
N LYS A 33 -8.87 -8.20 17.12
CA LYS A 33 -8.90 -9.13 18.28
C LYS A 33 -7.48 -9.62 18.58
N ALA A 34 -7.23 -9.98 19.82
CA ALA A 34 -5.93 -10.52 20.22
C ALA A 34 -5.59 -11.77 19.37
N GLY A 35 -4.39 -11.80 18.79
CA GLY A 35 -3.92 -12.88 17.91
C GLY A 35 -4.56 -12.94 16.52
N GLN A 36 -5.41 -11.98 16.14
CA GLN A 36 -6.01 -11.95 14.83
C GLN A 36 -5.03 -11.38 13.78
N CYS A 37 -4.79 -12.13 12.71
CA CYS A 37 -4.19 -11.61 11.49
C CYS A 37 -5.25 -10.88 10.67
N LEU A 38 -4.95 -9.66 10.24
CA LEU A 38 -5.83 -8.92 9.35
C LEU A 38 -5.46 -9.15 7.89
N LEU A 39 -6.44 -8.91 7.04
CA LEU A 39 -6.34 -9.10 5.61
C LEU A 39 -6.36 -7.74 4.91
N TRP A 40 -5.45 -7.56 3.97
CA TRP A 40 -5.21 -6.29 3.30
C TRP A 40 -5.13 -6.44 1.78
N VAL A 41 -5.32 -5.33 1.08
CA VAL A 41 -5.00 -5.20 -0.34
C VAL A 41 -4.04 -4.03 -0.50
N LEU A 42 -2.98 -4.24 -1.25
CA LEU A 42 -1.97 -3.23 -1.57
C LEU A 42 -1.85 -3.10 -3.09
N LYS A 43 -2.01 -1.87 -3.58
CA LYS A 43 -1.73 -1.55 -4.99
C LYS A 43 -0.23 -1.50 -5.24
N ALA A 44 0.21 -2.29 -6.17
CA ALA A 44 1.54 -2.24 -6.74
C ALA A 44 1.45 -1.76 -8.20
N CYS A 45 2.44 -1.00 -8.63
CA CYS A 45 2.50 -0.47 -9.99
C CYS A 45 3.83 -0.90 -10.63
N PRO A 46 3.90 -2.12 -11.23
CA PRO A 46 5.16 -2.71 -11.71
C PRO A 46 5.95 -1.84 -12.68
N HIS A 47 5.25 -1.09 -13.51
CA HIS A 47 5.84 -0.28 -14.60
C HIS A 47 5.88 1.23 -14.28
N ARG A 48 5.59 1.61 -13.02
CA ARG A 48 5.65 3.02 -12.64
C ARG A 48 7.08 3.54 -12.70
N THR A 49 7.24 4.69 -13.33
CA THR A 49 8.50 5.45 -13.32
C THR A 49 8.25 6.87 -12.80
N ILE A 50 9.23 7.42 -12.10
CA ILE A 50 9.27 8.82 -11.68
C ILE A 50 10.62 9.38 -12.14
N GLN A 51 10.62 10.43 -12.93
CA GLN A 51 11.84 11.03 -13.47
C GLN A 51 12.76 9.99 -14.17
N GLY A 52 12.17 9.06 -14.92
CA GLY A 52 12.88 8.00 -15.62
C GLY A 52 13.44 6.86 -14.76
N ARG A 53 13.25 6.89 -13.44
CA ARG A 53 13.66 5.83 -12.51
C ARG A 53 12.47 4.94 -12.16
N ARG A 54 12.71 3.65 -12.04
CA ARG A 54 11.67 2.70 -11.58
C ARG A 54 11.17 3.12 -10.19
N ALA A 55 9.86 3.26 -10.06
CA ALA A 55 9.19 3.72 -8.85
C ALA A 55 7.96 2.87 -8.58
N GLY A 56 8.14 1.61 -8.35
CA GLY A 56 7.07 0.66 -8.08
C GLY A 56 7.65 -0.73 -7.95
N PHE A 57 6.84 -1.65 -7.51
CA PHE A 57 7.21 -3.05 -7.40
C PHE A 57 6.10 -3.94 -7.98
N SER A 58 6.43 -5.18 -8.21
CA SER A 58 5.53 -6.25 -8.63
C SER A 58 5.58 -7.41 -7.64
N ILE A 59 4.66 -8.37 -7.78
CA ILE A 59 4.75 -9.63 -7.03
C ILE A 59 6.04 -10.39 -7.33
N ASP A 60 6.63 -10.17 -8.51
CA ASP A 60 7.88 -10.82 -8.95
C ASP A 60 9.11 -10.27 -8.22
N ASP A 61 9.02 -9.09 -7.62
CA ASP A 61 10.07 -8.52 -6.79
C ASP A 61 10.03 -9.07 -5.35
N CYS A 62 8.94 -9.76 -4.97
CA CYS A 62 8.77 -10.36 -3.66
C CYS A 62 9.37 -11.76 -3.64
N GLY A 63 10.09 -12.09 -2.57
CA GLY A 63 10.71 -13.38 -2.33
C GLY A 63 10.72 -13.73 -0.84
N ASP A 64 11.63 -14.61 -0.45
CA ASP A 64 11.84 -14.98 0.95
C ASP A 64 12.49 -13.83 1.73
N GLU A 65 13.30 -13.01 1.06
CA GLU A 65 13.89 -11.82 1.65
C GLU A 65 12.85 -10.69 1.79
N PRO A 66 12.85 -9.96 2.91
CA PRO A 66 11.91 -8.88 3.14
C PRO A 66 12.04 -7.74 2.15
N LEU A 67 11.01 -7.48 1.35
CA LEU A 67 10.91 -6.32 0.45
C LEU A 67 10.30 -5.13 1.20
N ALA A 68 10.98 -3.98 1.18
CA ALA A 68 10.45 -2.74 1.73
C ALA A 68 9.39 -2.14 0.78
N VAL A 69 8.19 -1.91 1.30
CA VAL A 69 7.12 -1.19 0.60
C VAL A 69 7.22 0.28 0.91
N GLU A 70 7.88 1.01 0.02
CA GLU A 70 8.24 2.42 0.17
C GLU A 70 7.46 3.33 -0.78
N GLY A 71 7.62 4.64 -0.62
CA GLY A 71 7.12 5.63 -1.58
C GLY A 71 5.63 5.88 -1.51
N ILE A 72 4.92 5.37 -0.52
CA ILE A 72 3.50 5.64 -0.31
C ILE A 72 3.34 7.00 0.37
N ARG A 73 2.74 7.98 -0.34
CA ARG A 73 2.58 9.37 0.11
C ARG A 73 1.10 9.73 0.41
N SER A 74 0.19 8.76 0.27
CA SER A 74 -1.23 8.91 0.60
C SER A 74 -1.43 8.80 2.10
N TYR A 75 -1.86 9.88 2.76
CA TYR A 75 -2.11 9.89 4.21
C TYR A 75 -3.11 8.80 4.67
N PRO A 76 -4.25 8.58 3.98
CA PRO A 76 -5.14 7.48 4.34
C PRO A 76 -4.46 6.11 4.28
N SER A 77 -3.64 5.86 3.27
CA SER A 77 -2.90 4.61 3.14
C SER A 77 -1.84 4.46 4.23
N GLN A 78 -1.15 5.55 4.57
CA GLN A 78 -0.18 5.58 5.67
C GLN A 78 -0.84 5.29 7.03
N SER A 79 -2.04 5.82 7.27
CA SER A 79 -2.81 5.52 8.50
C SER A 79 -3.13 4.02 8.61
N LEU A 80 -3.48 3.38 7.50
CA LEU A 80 -3.74 1.93 7.46
C LEU A 80 -2.46 1.12 7.61
N MET A 81 -1.38 1.50 6.95
CA MET A 81 -0.08 0.83 7.07
C MET A 81 0.44 0.81 8.52
N ARG A 82 0.18 1.88 9.29
CA ARG A 82 0.53 1.94 10.73
C ARG A 82 -0.21 0.92 11.58
N GLN A 83 -1.33 0.38 11.11
CA GLN A 83 -2.14 -0.62 11.79
C GLN A 83 -1.76 -2.05 11.41
N MET A 84 -0.94 -2.22 10.36
CA MET A 84 -0.45 -3.54 9.94
C MET A 84 0.51 -4.14 10.97
N LYS A 85 0.41 -5.44 11.16
CA LYS A 85 1.22 -6.22 12.10
C LYS A 85 1.93 -7.36 11.39
N VAL A 86 3.04 -7.81 11.95
CA VAL A 86 3.73 -9.03 11.47
C VAL A 86 2.73 -10.19 11.45
N GLY A 87 2.72 -10.93 10.35
CA GLY A 87 1.79 -12.03 10.10
C GLY A 87 0.48 -11.62 9.41
N ASP A 88 0.20 -10.31 9.24
CA ASP A 88 -0.92 -9.88 8.40
C ASP A 88 -0.69 -10.27 6.95
N ARG A 89 -1.75 -10.66 6.25
CA ARG A 89 -1.69 -11.11 4.86
C ARG A 89 -2.17 -10.03 3.92
N VAL A 90 -1.52 -9.90 2.80
CA VAL A 90 -1.73 -8.80 1.86
C VAL A 90 -1.87 -9.34 0.44
N LEU A 91 -3.01 -9.07 -0.21
CA LEU A 91 -3.18 -9.27 -1.65
C LEU A 91 -2.46 -8.18 -2.41
N ILE A 92 -1.62 -8.54 -3.37
CA ILE A 92 -0.96 -7.58 -4.26
C ILE A 92 -1.81 -7.37 -5.50
N LEU A 93 -2.33 -6.14 -5.63
CA LEU A 93 -3.08 -5.69 -6.79
C LEU A 93 -2.13 -4.96 -7.75
N HIS A 94 -1.80 -5.55 -8.88
CA HIS A 94 -1.16 -4.87 -9.99
C HIS A 94 -2.14 -3.86 -10.58
N ALA A 95 -1.97 -2.60 -10.21
CA ALA A 95 -2.73 -1.48 -10.74
C ALA A 95 -1.95 -0.80 -11.87
N ALA A 96 -2.57 0.13 -12.57
CA ALA A 96 -1.94 0.88 -13.67
C ALA A 96 -1.38 -0.03 -14.80
N SER A 97 -2.08 -1.12 -15.08
CA SER A 97 -1.88 -1.97 -16.25
C SER A 97 -3.16 -1.99 -17.09
N ASP A 98 -3.06 -2.41 -18.35
CA ASP A 98 -4.23 -2.55 -19.23
C ASP A 98 -5.24 -3.57 -18.69
N SER A 99 -4.76 -4.50 -17.88
CA SER A 99 -5.56 -5.53 -17.20
C SER A 99 -5.22 -5.60 -15.71
N PRO A 100 -5.75 -4.68 -14.88
CA PRO A 100 -5.51 -4.71 -13.45
C PRO A 100 -5.95 -6.04 -12.83
N SER A 101 -5.09 -6.63 -12.01
CA SER A 101 -5.32 -7.98 -11.46
C SER A 101 -4.64 -8.18 -10.12
N ILE A 102 -5.19 -9.08 -9.31
CA ILE A 102 -4.55 -9.56 -8.09
C ILE A 102 -3.56 -10.65 -8.48
N ALA A 103 -2.29 -10.44 -8.18
CA ALA A 103 -1.19 -11.25 -8.66
C ALA A 103 -0.67 -12.27 -7.65
N GLY A 104 -1.02 -12.13 -6.37
CA GLY A 104 -0.57 -13.05 -5.33
C GLY A 104 -0.76 -12.52 -3.91
N ILE A 105 -0.19 -13.23 -2.96
CA ILE A 105 -0.26 -12.97 -1.54
C ILE A 105 1.16 -12.79 -0.99
N VAL A 106 1.32 -11.77 -0.16
CA VAL A 106 2.53 -11.57 0.66
C VAL A 106 2.12 -11.47 2.13
N THR A 107 3.08 -11.71 3.01
CA THR A 107 2.90 -11.59 4.47
C THR A 107 3.74 -10.44 4.99
N VAL A 108 3.19 -9.64 5.90
CA VAL A 108 3.96 -8.59 6.59
C VAL A 108 5.01 -9.24 7.46
N SER A 109 6.28 -9.01 7.14
CA SER A 109 7.45 -9.55 7.86
C SER A 109 8.05 -8.54 8.84
N ARG A 110 7.81 -7.24 8.63
CA ARG A 110 8.20 -6.17 9.55
C ARG A 110 7.13 -5.07 9.56
N GLU A 111 6.75 -4.65 10.75
CA GLU A 111 5.84 -3.53 10.97
C GLU A 111 6.48 -2.20 10.57
N LYS A 112 5.77 -1.10 10.87
CA LYS A 112 6.21 0.26 10.57
C LYS A 112 7.69 0.48 10.84
N SER A 113 8.38 0.94 9.83
CA SER A 113 9.77 1.39 9.86
C SER A 113 9.89 2.73 9.11
N PRO A 114 10.95 3.52 9.34
CA PRO A 114 11.13 4.75 8.57
C PRO A 114 11.16 4.48 7.06
N ASP A 115 10.43 5.29 6.28
CA ASP A 115 10.57 5.29 4.83
C ASP A 115 11.81 6.10 4.43
N TYR A 116 12.96 5.43 4.40
CA TYR A 116 14.23 6.07 4.07
C TYR A 116 14.29 6.59 2.63
N SER A 117 13.45 6.09 1.74
CA SER A 117 13.35 6.57 0.37
C SER A 117 12.94 8.05 0.28
N ALA A 118 12.24 8.54 1.32
CA ALA A 118 11.87 9.95 1.40
C ALA A 118 13.05 10.89 1.67
N CYS A 119 14.14 10.37 2.22
CA CYS A 119 15.32 11.12 2.64
C CYS A 119 16.52 10.94 1.72
N ASP A 120 16.46 9.97 0.82
CA ASP A 120 17.50 9.72 -0.17
C ASP A 120 17.23 10.56 -1.43
N ASN A 121 18.08 11.53 -1.70
CA ASN A 121 17.98 12.37 -2.90
C ASN A 121 18.19 11.61 -4.22
N ASN A 122 18.69 10.39 -4.17
CA ASN A 122 18.76 9.48 -5.31
C ASN A 122 17.51 8.65 -5.50
N SER A 123 16.62 8.62 -4.51
CA SER A 123 15.36 7.89 -4.59
C SER A 123 14.35 8.64 -5.47
N PRO A 124 13.54 7.92 -6.30
CA PRO A 124 12.42 8.52 -7.00
C PRO A 124 11.32 9.05 -6.04
N TYR A 125 11.37 8.65 -4.78
CA TYR A 125 10.41 9.02 -3.74
C TYR A 125 10.92 10.13 -2.80
N TYR A 126 12.05 10.75 -3.12
CA TYR A 126 12.63 11.82 -2.32
C TYR A 126 11.63 12.95 -2.04
N ASP A 127 11.57 13.38 -0.78
CA ASP A 127 10.76 14.51 -0.35
C ASP A 127 11.57 15.45 0.55
N ILE A 128 11.98 16.57 0.00
CA ILE A 128 12.79 17.58 0.68
C ILE A 128 12.16 18.08 2.00
N ARG A 129 10.85 17.91 2.16
CA ARG A 129 10.14 18.34 3.37
C ARG A 129 10.39 17.42 4.58
N GLN A 130 10.90 16.21 4.36
CA GLN A 130 11.10 15.22 5.42
C GLN A 130 12.31 15.53 6.31
N GLY A 131 13.17 16.46 5.90
CA GLY A 131 14.36 16.82 6.66
C GLY A 131 15.35 15.68 6.81
N ASN A 132 16.00 15.59 7.95
CA ASN A 132 17.03 14.59 8.21
C ASN A 132 16.45 13.34 8.88
N CYS A 133 15.89 12.43 8.09
CA CYS A 133 15.40 11.15 8.62
C CYS A 133 16.50 10.16 9.00
N TYR A 134 17.76 10.45 8.71
CA TYR A 134 18.87 9.59 9.10
C TYR A 134 19.33 9.81 10.55
N ALA A 135 18.69 10.73 11.28
CA ALA A 135 19.01 10.98 12.68
C ALA A 135 18.82 9.67 13.49
N ARG A 136 19.85 9.31 14.26
CA ARG A 136 19.76 8.19 15.20
C ARG A 136 18.63 8.50 16.21
N ASN A 137 17.81 7.51 16.52
CA ASN A 137 16.67 7.63 17.46
C ASN A 137 15.51 8.50 16.95
N VAL A 138 15.23 8.48 15.67
CA VAL A 138 14.00 9.09 15.14
C VAL A 138 12.78 8.38 15.74
N ASP A 139 11.89 9.16 16.34
CA ASP A 139 10.58 8.69 16.78
C ASP A 139 9.72 8.38 15.55
N ILE A 140 9.51 7.10 15.26
CA ILE A 140 8.80 6.64 14.06
C ILE A 140 7.36 7.16 14.00
N ASP A 141 6.75 7.44 15.14
CA ASP A 141 5.40 7.98 15.20
C ASP A 141 5.32 9.46 14.80
N ARG A 142 6.47 10.14 14.76
CA ARG A 142 6.59 11.52 14.28
C ARG A 142 6.93 11.64 12.80
N LEU A 143 7.32 10.55 12.14
CA LEU A 143 7.57 10.56 10.71
C LEU A 143 6.25 10.70 9.94
N ASP A 144 6.25 11.49 8.90
CA ASP A 144 5.08 11.61 8.01
C ASP A 144 4.89 10.34 7.21
N PHE A 145 5.99 9.66 6.83
CA PHE A 145 5.94 8.45 6.01
C PHE A 145 6.71 7.30 6.66
N ILE A 146 6.05 6.16 6.65
CA ILE A 146 6.61 4.88 7.08
C ILE A 146 6.60 3.89 5.90
N SER A 147 7.44 2.88 6.01
CA SER A 147 7.40 1.66 5.21
C SER A 147 6.99 0.46 6.06
N ILE A 148 6.55 -0.59 5.40
CA ILE A 148 6.41 -1.95 5.95
C ILE A 148 7.28 -2.88 5.12
N HIS A 149 7.62 -4.05 5.64
CA HIS A 149 8.31 -5.06 4.84
C HIS A 149 7.40 -6.27 4.67
N VAL A 150 7.49 -6.86 3.50
CA VAL A 150 6.70 -8.03 3.12
C VAL A 150 7.59 -9.13 2.56
N THR A 151 7.18 -10.38 2.77
CA THR A 151 7.77 -11.57 2.13
C THR A 151 6.72 -12.26 1.28
N LEU A 152 7.14 -12.95 0.23
CA LEU A 152 6.24 -13.69 -0.64
C LEU A 152 5.64 -14.87 0.15
N GLU A 153 4.32 -14.98 0.12
CA GLU A 153 3.62 -16.17 0.59
C GLU A 153 3.25 -17.06 -0.58
N ARG A 154 2.61 -16.48 -1.60
CA ARG A 154 2.19 -17.20 -2.79
C ARG A 154 1.96 -16.29 -3.99
N LYS A 155 2.58 -16.60 -5.11
CA LYS A 155 2.25 -16.01 -6.41
C LYS A 155 1.10 -16.78 -7.04
N PHE A 156 0.13 -16.08 -7.62
CA PHE A 156 -0.96 -16.72 -8.35
C PHE A 156 -0.49 -17.22 -9.71
N ASN A 157 -0.85 -18.45 -10.07
CA ASN A 157 -0.54 -19.00 -11.37
C ASN A 157 -1.28 -18.28 -12.50
N SER A 158 -2.49 -17.82 -12.20
CA SER A 158 -3.32 -17.01 -13.07
C SER A 158 -3.81 -15.79 -12.30
N PRO A 159 -3.27 -14.59 -12.55
CA PRO A 159 -3.72 -13.39 -11.85
C PRO A 159 -5.22 -13.17 -11.98
N VAL A 160 -5.88 -12.81 -10.88
CA VAL A 160 -7.33 -12.62 -10.83
C VAL A 160 -7.67 -11.19 -11.30
N GLY A 161 -8.18 -11.07 -12.53
CA GLY A 161 -8.54 -9.80 -13.13
C GLY A 161 -9.68 -9.08 -12.39
N LEU A 162 -9.57 -7.75 -12.24
CA LEU A 162 -10.58 -6.94 -11.57
C LEU A 162 -11.95 -6.99 -12.25
N GLY A 163 -12.02 -7.20 -13.57
CA GLY A 163 -13.28 -7.40 -14.29
C GLY A 163 -14.06 -8.59 -13.75
N ARG A 164 -13.37 -9.67 -13.41
CA ARG A 164 -13.96 -10.88 -12.83
C ARG A 164 -14.41 -10.67 -11.38
N ILE A 165 -13.65 -9.92 -10.60
CA ILE A 165 -14.01 -9.54 -9.24
C ILE A 165 -15.28 -8.68 -9.23
N ARG A 166 -15.45 -7.81 -10.22
CA ARG A 166 -16.59 -6.91 -10.36
C ARG A 166 -17.83 -7.56 -11.00
N SER A 167 -17.77 -8.85 -11.36
CA SER A 167 -18.95 -9.55 -11.88
C SER A 167 -20.08 -9.54 -10.85
N ALA A 168 -21.33 -9.47 -11.34
CA ALA A 168 -22.53 -9.29 -10.51
C ALA A 168 -22.72 -10.30 -9.37
N GLN A 169 -22.11 -11.46 -9.46
CA GLN A 169 -22.18 -12.50 -8.41
C GLN A 169 -21.38 -12.18 -7.15
N HIS A 170 -20.42 -11.23 -7.25
CA HIS A 170 -19.47 -10.95 -6.16
C HIS A 170 -19.43 -9.48 -5.76
N GLU A 171 -20.27 -8.63 -6.34
CA GLU A 171 -20.17 -7.18 -6.20
C GLU A 171 -20.27 -6.71 -4.75
N HIS A 172 -21.17 -7.28 -3.96
CA HIS A 172 -21.39 -6.85 -2.57
C HIS A 172 -20.26 -7.23 -1.62
N ILE A 173 -19.62 -8.38 -1.80
CA ILE A 173 -18.52 -8.79 -0.92
C ILE A 173 -17.26 -7.95 -1.10
N PHE A 174 -17.10 -7.32 -2.28
CA PHE A 174 -15.96 -6.43 -2.58
C PHE A 174 -16.19 -4.98 -2.19
N ASP A 175 -17.35 -4.65 -1.66
CA ASP A 175 -17.71 -3.29 -1.27
C ASP A 175 -16.80 -2.70 -0.19
N SER A 176 -16.20 -3.54 0.65
CA SER A 176 -15.21 -3.15 1.66
C SER A 176 -13.86 -2.73 1.07
N MET A 177 -13.54 -3.11 -0.18
CA MET A 177 -12.25 -2.83 -0.81
C MET A 177 -12.15 -1.39 -1.29
N GLN A 178 -11.78 -0.47 -0.40
CA GLN A 178 -11.66 0.96 -0.71
C GLN A 178 -10.68 1.25 -1.85
N VAL A 179 -9.65 0.42 -2.04
CA VAL A 179 -8.70 0.55 -3.16
C VAL A 179 -9.36 0.46 -4.53
N LEU A 180 -10.53 -0.18 -4.65
CA LEU A 180 -11.28 -0.27 -5.90
C LEU A 180 -12.15 0.96 -6.16
N LYS A 181 -12.55 1.66 -5.12
CA LYS A 181 -13.46 2.82 -5.17
C LYS A 181 -12.72 4.15 -5.23
N GLN A 182 -11.55 4.20 -4.60
CA GLN A 182 -10.78 5.44 -4.43
C GLN A 182 -9.40 5.31 -5.09
N PRO A 183 -9.14 6.04 -6.19
CA PRO A 183 -7.86 5.95 -6.91
C PRO A 183 -6.64 6.28 -6.04
N GLN A 184 -6.77 7.23 -5.10
CA GLN A 184 -5.72 7.66 -4.19
C GLN A 184 -5.39 6.67 -3.08
N MET A 185 -6.29 5.70 -2.80
CA MET A 185 -6.04 4.65 -1.84
C MET A 185 -5.08 3.61 -2.41
N ILE A 186 -3.95 3.44 -1.75
CA ILE A 186 -2.94 2.43 -2.13
C ILE A 186 -3.12 1.16 -1.29
N VAL A 187 -3.58 1.30 -0.05
CA VAL A 187 -3.81 0.22 0.90
C VAL A 187 -5.24 0.28 1.39
N SER A 188 -5.90 -0.87 1.53
CA SER A 188 -7.16 -1.00 2.26
C SER A 188 -7.24 -2.35 2.97
N SER A 189 -8.08 -2.43 4.00
CA SER A 189 -8.49 -3.73 4.54
C SER A 189 -9.44 -4.44 3.57
N ILE A 190 -9.56 -5.75 3.74
CA ILE A 190 -10.50 -6.60 3.02
C ILE A 190 -11.16 -7.56 3.99
N GLY A 191 -12.46 -7.82 3.80
CA GLY A 191 -13.19 -8.80 4.59
C GLY A 191 -12.79 -10.24 4.23
N GLN A 192 -13.03 -11.18 5.17
CA GLN A 192 -12.72 -12.59 4.97
C GLN A 192 -13.43 -13.16 3.74
N ASP A 193 -14.72 -12.86 3.57
CA ASP A 193 -15.52 -13.39 2.44
C ASP A 193 -14.94 -12.97 1.08
N ALA A 194 -14.52 -11.70 0.96
CA ALA A 194 -13.90 -11.18 -0.26
C ALA A 194 -12.52 -11.80 -0.50
N TRP A 195 -11.75 -12.01 0.56
CA TRP A 195 -10.48 -12.72 0.49
C TRP A 195 -10.65 -14.14 -0.03
N ASP A 196 -11.56 -14.90 0.58
CA ASP A 196 -11.80 -16.30 0.23
C ASP A 196 -12.33 -16.44 -1.20
N ALA A 197 -13.19 -15.52 -1.64
CA ALA A 197 -13.67 -15.47 -3.02
C ALA A 197 -12.52 -15.28 -4.03
N ILE A 198 -11.59 -14.36 -3.76
CA ILE A 198 -10.43 -14.11 -4.62
C ILE A 198 -9.53 -15.35 -4.68
N VAL A 199 -9.25 -15.97 -3.54
CA VAL A 199 -8.41 -17.17 -3.46
C VAL A 199 -9.08 -18.35 -4.18
N ALA A 200 -10.40 -18.48 -4.07
CA ALA A 200 -11.16 -19.52 -4.77
C ALA A 200 -11.14 -19.33 -6.30
N ILE A 201 -11.20 -18.08 -6.79
CA ILE A 201 -11.09 -17.79 -8.22
C ILE A 201 -9.72 -18.22 -8.76
N ASP A 202 -8.62 -17.90 -8.05
CA ASP A 202 -7.27 -18.33 -8.44
C ASP A 202 -7.16 -19.86 -8.48
N ALA A 203 -7.67 -20.56 -7.46
CA ALA A 203 -7.65 -22.02 -7.41
C ALA A 203 -8.42 -22.64 -8.58
N ALA A 204 -9.61 -22.13 -8.90
CA ALA A 204 -10.42 -22.62 -10.02
C ALA A 204 -9.74 -22.39 -11.37
N GLN A 205 -9.12 -21.23 -11.58
CA GLN A 205 -8.37 -20.93 -12.81
C GLN A 205 -7.16 -21.83 -12.97
N SER A 206 -6.42 -22.07 -11.90
CA SER A 206 -5.25 -22.97 -11.90
C SER A 206 -5.65 -24.40 -12.27
N PHE A 207 -6.80 -24.87 -11.80
CA PHE A 207 -7.33 -26.18 -12.13
C PHE A 207 -7.76 -26.31 -13.61
N MET A 208 -8.37 -25.27 -14.17
CA MET A 208 -8.77 -25.25 -15.59
C MET A 208 -7.56 -25.23 -16.52
N ASN A 209 -6.56 -24.40 -16.22
CA ASN A 209 -5.33 -24.32 -17.00
C ASN A 209 -4.51 -25.62 -16.98
N ALA A 210 -4.56 -26.36 -15.86
CA ALA A 210 -3.89 -27.68 -15.75
C ALA A 210 -4.57 -28.80 -16.56
N LYS A 211 -5.82 -28.59 -17.02
CA LYS A 211 -6.59 -29.57 -17.79
C LYS A 211 -6.53 -29.37 -19.31
N GLU A 212 -6.04 -28.21 -19.78
CA GLU A 212 -5.78 -28.03 -21.21
C GLU A 212 -4.42 -28.66 -21.56
N PRO A 213 -4.37 -29.83 -22.21
CA PRO A 213 -3.10 -30.36 -22.69
C PRO A 213 -2.60 -29.42 -23.79
N THR A 214 -1.34 -29.02 -23.66
CA THR A 214 -0.58 -28.37 -24.74
C THR A 214 -0.69 -29.25 -25.99
N LEU A 215 -1.43 -28.77 -27.00
CA LEU A 215 -1.40 -29.32 -28.37
C LEU A 215 -0.10 -28.92 -29.06
#